data_ad30acf583afb31aa068c4b3ea2ab506
#
_entry.id   ad30acf583afb31aa068c4b3ea2ab506
#
_cell.length_a   1.000
_cell.length_b   1.000
_cell.length_c   1.000
_cell.angle_alpha   90.00
_cell.angle_beta   90.00
_cell.angle_gamma   90.00
#
_symmetry.space_group_name_H-M   'P 1'
#
loop_
_entity.id
_entity.type
_entity.pdbx_description
1 polymer ?
#
loop_
_entity_poly.entity_id
_entity_poly.type
_entity_poly.pdbx_seq_one_letter_code
_entity_poly.pdbx_strand_id
1 'polypeptide(L)'
;MTHQRRPLGTFVHARSGDKGGDANLGLWVAHDGSTHRDARVEWLLSTVTPDFVKTLLPEAAGLDVEVFALPNLGGVNVVIHGLLGAGVAASTRFDPQAKGLGEWARSRHVDIPGELLS
;
A
#
# COMPACT_ATOMS: atom_id res chain seq x y z
N MET A 1 21.24 10.62 -8.33
CA MET A 1 20.44 9.41 -8.06
C MET A 1 19.18 9.43 -8.89
N THR A 2 18.89 8.33 -9.55
CA THR A 2 17.77 8.26 -10.48
C THR A 2 16.60 7.53 -9.85
N HIS A 3 15.40 8.08 -10.01
CA HIS A 3 14.17 7.39 -9.65
C HIS A 3 13.54 6.85 -10.92
N GLN A 4 12.89 5.71 -10.81
CA GLN A 4 12.19 5.07 -11.92
C GLN A 4 10.74 4.84 -11.55
N ARG A 5 9.84 5.07 -12.50
CA ARG A 5 8.43 4.77 -12.33
C ARG A 5 8.22 3.28 -12.56
N ARG A 6 7.85 2.58 -11.51
CA ARG A 6 7.61 1.13 -11.55
C ARG A 6 6.39 0.80 -10.72
N PRO A 7 5.71 -0.30 -11.01
CA PRO A 7 4.62 -0.75 -10.13
C PRO A 7 5.13 -0.97 -8.72
N LEU A 8 4.34 -0.55 -7.74
CA LEU A 8 4.68 -0.78 -6.34
C LEU A 8 4.97 -2.27 -6.08
N GLY A 9 4.26 -3.16 -6.76
CA GLY A 9 4.44 -4.60 -6.63
C GLY A 9 5.75 -5.15 -7.15
N THR A 10 6.64 -4.30 -7.67
CA THR A 10 7.97 -4.73 -8.10
C THR A 10 8.70 -5.47 -6.97
N PHE A 11 8.61 -4.99 -5.73
CA PHE A 11 9.14 -5.71 -4.58
C PHE A 11 8.26 -5.59 -3.33
N VAL A 12 7.08 -4.99 -3.43
CA VAL A 12 6.15 -4.85 -2.30
C VAL A 12 5.00 -5.82 -2.49
N HIS A 13 4.76 -6.62 -1.48
CA HIS A 13 3.61 -7.51 -1.42
C HIS A 13 2.48 -6.80 -0.69
N ALA A 14 1.26 -7.21 -0.98
CA ALA A 14 0.10 -6.58 -0.38
C ALA A 14 -0.95 -7.61 0.00
N ARG A 15 -1.66 -7.32 1.06
CA ARG A 15 -2.81 -8.11 1.49
C ARG A 15 -3.87 -7.13 1.98
N SER A 16 -5.10 -7.32 1.52
CA SER A 16 -6.18 -6.41 1.89
C SER A 16 -7.39 -7.18 2.41
N GLY A 17 -8.22 -6.48 3.17
CA GLY A 17 -9.43 -7.03 3.73
C GLY A 17 -10.33 -5.93 4.22
N ASP A 18 -11.44 -6.34 4.86
CA ASP A 18 -12.38 -5.41 5.43
C ASP A 18 -12.43 -5.56 6.95
N LYS A 19 -12.83 -4.47 7.61
CA LYS A 19 -13.18 -4.46 9.04
C LYS A 19 -14.41 -3.58 9.18
N GLY A 20 -15.59 -4.19 9.02
CA GLY A 20 -16.81 -3.40 8.96
C GLY A 20 -16.81 -2.53 7.73
N GLY A 21 -16.93 -1.22 7.90
CA GLY A 21 -16.89 -0.28 6.78
C GLY A 21 -15.51 0.18 6.38
N ASP A 22 -14.46 -0.28 7.06
CA ASP A 22 -13.09 0.17 6.85
C ASP A 22 -12.31 -0.83 6.01
N ALA A 23 -11.41 -0.33 5.18
CA ALA A 23 -10.50 -1.17 4.41
C ALA A 23 -9.16 -1.26 5.14
N ASN A 24 -8.56 -2.44 5.10
CA ASN A 24 -7.26 -2.71 5.70
C ASN A 24 -6.32 -3.15 4.59
N LEU A 25 -5.14 -2.55 4.54
CA LEU A 25 -4.14 -2.85 3.51
C LEU A 25 -2.79 -3.04 4.17
N GLY A 26 -2.27 -4.26 4.13
CA GLY A 26 -0.92 -4.55 4.56
C GLY A 26 0.03 -4.49 3.37
N LEU A 27 1.16 -3.81 3.53
CA LEU A 27 2.22 -3.71 2.52
C LEU A 27 3.53 -4.12 3.17
N TRP A 28 4.27 -5.03 2.54
CA TRP A 28 5.54 -5.48 3.11
C TRP A 28 6.53 -5.91 2.03
N VAL A 29 7.80 -5.94 2.41
CA VAL A 29 8.87 -6.46 1.56
C VAL A 29 9.20 -7.88 2.01
N ALA A 30 9.12 -8.84 1.11
CA ALA A 30 9.33 -10.25 1.44
C ALA A 30 10.81 -10.56 1.70
N HIS A 31 11.05 -11.64 2.42
CA HIS A 31 12.38 -12.21 2.59
C HIS A 31 12.72 -13.03 1.34
N ASP A 32 13.30 -12.37 0.35
CA ASP A 32 13.62 -13.01 -0.93
C ASP A 32 15.12 -13.26 -1.13
N GLY A 33 15.91 -13.03 -0.07
CA GLY A 33 17.35 -13.16 -0.16
C GLY A 33 18.07 -12.00 -0.82
N SER A 34 17.34 -10.96 -1.21
CA SER A 34 17.95 -9.80 -1.83
C SER A 34 18.80 -9.02 -0.83
N THR A 35 19.96 -8.55 -1.30
CA THR A 35 20.81 -7.67 -0.50
C THR A 35 20.19 -6.29 -0.30
N HIS A 36 19.15 -5.98 -1.06
CA HIS A 36 18.46 -4.69 -0.96
C HIS A 36 17.26 -4.71 -0.01
N ARG A 37 16.99 -5.84 0.63
CA ARG A 37 15.78 -5.97 1.43
C ARG A 37 15.68 -4.90 2.53
N ASP A 38 16.75 -4.71 3.28
CA ASP A 38 16.72 -3.75 4.38
C ASP A 38 16.51 -2.32 3.87
N ALA A 39 17.15 -1.97 2.76
CA ALA A 39 16.95 -0.66 2.16
C ALA A 39 15.55 -0.50 1.59
N ARG A 40 14.99 -1.55 1.03
CA ARG A 40 13.60 -1.55 0.53
C ARG A 40 12.60 -1.38 1.66
N VAL A 41 12.82 -2.05 2.79
CA VAL A 41 11.97 -1.90 3.97
C VAL A 41 12.04 -0.46 4.48
N GLU A 42 13.24 0.08 4.61
CA GLU A 42 13.42 1.45 5.08
C GLU A 42 12.72 2.44 4.14
N TRP A 43 12.85 2.24 2.83
CA TRP A 43 12.15 3.06 1.85
C TRP A 43 10.64 2.97 2.03
N LEU A 44 10.11 1.75 2.20
CA LEU A 44 8.67 1.55 2.38
C LEU A 44 8.17 2.25 3.63
N LEU A 45 8.87 2.08 4.75
CA LEU A 45 8.46 2.69 6.01
C LEU A 45 8.48 4.21 5.96
N SER A 46 9.41 4.80 5.22
CA SER A 46 9.51 6.25 5.11
C SER A 46 8.59 6.83 4.04
N THR A 47 8.23 6.05 3.03
CA THR A 47 7.46 6.52 1.89
C THR A 47 5.97 6.45 2.12
N VAL A 48 5.49 5.37 2.77
CA VAL A 48 4.06 5.17 2.94
C VAL A 48 3.55 6.02 4.10
N THR A 49 2.96 7.14 3.73
CA THR A 49 2.31 8.08 4.63
C THR A 49 0.83 8.13 4.26
N PRO A 50 -0.05 8.72 5.10
CA PRO A 50 -1.44 8.91 4.69
C PRO A 50 -1.59 9.64 3.36
N ASP A 51 -0.77 10.67 3.11
CA ASP A 51 -0.81 11.40 1.85
C ASP A 51 -0.39 10.53 0.67
N PHE A 52 0.64 9.72 0.85
CA PHE A 52 1.07 8.78 -0.19
C PHE A 52 -0.05 7.81 -0.54
N VAL A 53 -0.73 7.27 0.47
CA VAL A 53 -1.85 6.34 0.27
C VAL A 53 -2.96 7.01 -0.53
N LYS A 54 -3.28 8.26 -0.22
CA LYS A 54 -4.31 9.01 -0.94
C LYS A 54 -3.92 9.28 -2.39
N THR A 55 -2.64 9.45 -2.66
CA THR A 55 -2.14 9.58 -4.02
C THR A 55 -2.21 8.25 -4.77
N LEU A 56 -1.85 7.17 -4.08
CA LEU A 56 -1.86 5.82 -4.64
C LEU A 56 -3.29 5.36 -4.93
N LEU A 57 -4.22 5.69 -4.04
CA LEU A 57 -5.63 5.28 -4.09
C LEU A 57 -6.49 6.54 -4.01
N PRO A 58 -6.79 7.17 -5.16
CA PRO A 58 -7.51 8.45 -5.16
C PRO A 58 -8.87 8.39 -4.47
N GLU A 59 -9.51 7.24 -4.42
CA GLU A 59 -10.79 7.08 -3.74
C GLU A 59 -10.69 7.30 -2.24
N ALA A 60 -9.49 7.20 -1.69
CA ALA A 60 -9.25 7.45 -0.26
C ALA A 60 -8.97 8.93 0.05
N ALA A 61 -8.93 9.80 -0.96
CA ALA A 61 -8.46 11.18 -0.78
C ALA A 61 -9.28 11.98 0.23
N GLY A 62 -10.57 11.71 0.34
CA GLY A 62 -11.45 12.39 1.28
C GLY A 62 -11.67 11.64 2.59
N LEU A 63 -10.94 10.56 2.83
CA LEU A 63 -11.15 9.70 3.98
C LEU A 63 -9.98 9.79 4.95
N ASP A 64 -10.22 9.39 6.20
CA ASP A 64 -9.16 9.28 7.18
C ASP A 64 -8.32 8.03 6.87
N VAL A 65 -7.02 8.23 6.76
CA VAL A 65 -6.07 7.15 6.52
C VAL A 65 -5.08 7.11 7.67
N GLU A 66 -4.92 5.93 8.26
CA GLU A 66 -3.92 5.70 9.29
C GLU A 66 -2.88 4.71 8.78
N VAL A 67 -1.62 4.97 9.07
CA VAL A 67 -0.51 4.10 8.69
C VAL A 67 0.22 3.67 9.95
N PHE A 68 0.34 2.37 10.14
CA PHE A 68 1.03 1.80 11.29
C PHE A 68 2.29 1.09 10.80
N ALA A 69 3.45 1.57 11.24
CA ALA A 69 4.71 0.95 10.88
C ALA A 69 4.89 -0.37 11.62
N LEU A 70 5.30 -1.41 10.91
CA LEU A 70 5.57 -2.74 11.46
C LEU A 70 6.97 -3.16 11.05
N PRO A 71 8.01 -2.53 11.64
CA PRO A 71 9.39 -2.77 11.17
C PRO A 71 9.82 -4.23 11.28
N ASN A 72 9.37 -4.92 12.32
CA ASN A 72 9.72 -6.33 12.52
C ASN A 72 9.16 -7.24 11.43
N LEU A 73 8.10 -6.80 10.77
CA LEU A 73 7.49 -7.54 9.66
C LEU A 73 7.92 -7.00 8.31
N GLY A 74 8.76 -5.99 8.29
CA GLY A 74 9.23 -5.39 7.05
C GLY A 74 8.18 -4.61 6.29
N GLY A 75 7.21 -4.02 6.96
CA GLY A 75 6.14 -3.36 6.26
C GLY A 75 5.29 -2.42 7.11
N VAL A 76 4.13 -2.10 6.57
CA VAL A 76 3.16 -1.20 7.21
C VAL A 76 1.77 -1.79 7.11
N ASN A 77 0.90 -1.39 8.01
CA ASN A 77 -0.53 -1.64 7.92
C ASN A 77 -1.25 -0.32 7.72
N VAL A 78 -2.07 -0.26 6.70
CA VAL A 78 -2.85 0.94 6.35
C VAL A 78 -4.31 0.66 6.64
N VAL A 79 -4.97 1.60 7.33
CA VAL A 79 -6.41 1.53 7.57
C VAL A 79 -7.04 2.74 6.90
N ILE A 80 -7.99 2.50 6.00
CA ILE A 80 -8.72 3.54 5.29
C ILE A 80 -10.15 3.53 5.82
N HIS A 81 -10.45 4.51 6.66
CA HIS A 81 -11.73 4.57 7.35
C HIS A 81 -12.84 4.95 6.39
N GLY A 82 -13.89 4.14 6.40
CA GLY A 82 -15.10 4.44 5.64
C GLY A 82 -15.05 4.10 4.15
N LEU A 83 -13.95 3.52 3.66
CA LEU A 83 -13.85 3.21 2.23
C LEU A 83 -14.95 2.26 1.76
N LEU A 84 -15.33 1.31 2.59
CA LEU A 84 -16.33 0.30 2.27
C LEU A 84 -17.68 0.62 2.89
N GLY A 85 -17.74 1.53 3.84
CA GLY A 85 -18.91 1.79 4.65
C GLY A 85 -19.80 2.92 4.17
N ALA A 86 -19.44 3.60 3.11
CA ALA A 86 -20.20 4.73 2.60
C ALA A 86 -21.44 4.30 1.81
N GLY A 87 -21.80 3.03 1.90
CA GLY A 87 -22.96 2.48 1.24
C GLY A 87 -22.62 1.72 -0.02
N VAL A 88 -23.65 1.26 -0.70
CA VAL A 88 -23.50 0.40 -1.88
C VAL A 88 -22.68 1.08 -2.96
N ALA A 89 -22.81 2.39 -3.11
CA ALA A 89 -22.08 3.11 -4.16
C ALA A 89 -20.57 3.04 -3.96
N ALA A 90 -20.09 3.07 -2.72
CA ALA A 90 -18.67 2.97 -2.45
C ALA A 90 -18.15 1.57 -2.73
N SER A 91 -18.91 0.55 -2.39
CA SER A 91 -18.48 -0.84 -2.57
C SER A 91 -18.54 -1.31 -4.02
N THR A 92 -19.19 -0.58 -4.92
CA THR A 92 -19.20 -0.95 -6.34
C THR A 92 -17.89 -0.63 -7.06
N ARG A 93 -17.06 0.22 -6.50
CA ARG A 93 -15.76 0.59 -7.09
C ARG A 93 -14.68 -0.44 -6.81
N PHE A 94 -14.78 -1.07 -5.64
CA PHE A 94 -13.90 -2.14 -5.21
C PHE A 94 -14.78 -3.32 -4.89
N ASP A 95 -14.21 -4.49 -4.78
CA ASP A 95 -15.00 -5.61 -4.29
C ASP A 95 -15.47 -5.29 -2.86
N PRO A 96 -16.64 -5.80 -2.44
CA PRO A 96 -17.22 -5.43 -1.14
C PRO A 96 -16.36 -5.78 0.06
N GLN A 97 -15.36 -6.63 -0.11
CA GLN A 97 -14.49 -7.11 0.95
C GLN A 97 -13.08 -6.57 0.80
N ALA A 98 -12.88 -5.64 -0.11
CA ALA A 98 -11.58 -5.03 -0.40
C ALA A 98 -10.51 -6.06 -0.80
N LYS A 99 -10.89 -7.21 -1.30
CA LYS A 99 -9.94 -8.26 -1.65
C LYS A 99 -9.03 -7.87 -2.80
N GLY A 100 -9.53 -7.08 -3.74
CA GLY A 100 -8.76 -6.62 -4.88
C GLY A 100 -7.92 -5.39 -4.59
N LEU A 101 -8.07 -4.77 -3.42
CA LEU A 101 -7.39 -3.52 -3.10
C LEU A 101 -5.87 -3.68 -3.08
N GLY A 102 -5.39 -4.80 -2.55
CA GLY A 102 -3.95 -5.07 -2.51
C GLY A 102 -3.34 -5.13 -3.89
N GLU A 103 -3.97 -5.85 -4.81
CA GLU A 103 -3.48 -5.94 -6.18
C GLU A 103 -3.63 -4.62 -6.92
N TRP A 104 -4.67 -3.87 -6.64
CA TRP A 104 -4.83 -2.52 -7.18
C TRP A 104 -3.65 -1.64 -6.76
N ALA A 105 -3.32 -1.64 -5.46
CA ALA A 105 -2.22 -0.85 -4.94
C ALA A 105 -0.88 -1.28 -5.56
N ARG A 106 -0.66 -2.58 -5.69
CA ARG A 106 0.58 -3.10 -6.28
C ARG A 106 0.73 -2.73 -7.75
N SER A 107 -0.36 -2.58 -8.47
CA SER A 107 -0.33 -2.25 -9.90
C SER A 107 -0.01 -0.78 -10.15
N ARG A 108 -0.12 0.07 -9.14
CA ARG A 108 0.11 1.51 -9.32
C ARG A 108 1.59 1.79 -9.46
N HIS A 109 1.92 2.64 -10.42
CA HIS A 109 3.30 3.06 -10.65
C HIS A 109 3.67 4.16 -9.66
N VAL A 110 4.84 4.00 -9.06
CA VAL A 110 5.38 4.95 -8.09
C VAL A 110 6.84 5.21 -8.41
N ASP A 111 7.38 6.29 -7.86
CA ASP A 111 8.79 6.60 -8.01
C ASP A 111 9.61 5.75 -7.04
N ILE A 112 10.47 4.91 -7.59
CA ILE A 112 11.32 4.03 -6.79
C ILE A 112 12.78 4.39 -7.06
N PRO A 113 13.59 4.57 -6.00
CA PRO A 113 15.02 4.78 -6.19
C PRO A 113 15.63 3.64 -7.01
N GLY A 114 16.36 3.98 -8.07
CA GLY A 114 16.89 2.98 -9.00
C GLY A 114 17.79 1.96 -8.32
N GLU A 115 18.48 2.36 -7.26
CA GLU A 115 19.35 1.47 -6.49
C GLU A 115 18.60 0.31 -5.83
N LEU A 116 17.30 0.44 -5.62
CA LEU A 116 16.48 -0.63 -5.02
C LEU A 116 15.97 -1.64 -6.03
N LEU A 117 16.20 -1.39 -7.31
CA LEU A 117 15.65 -2.20 -8.40
C LEU A 117 16.65 -3.21 -8.98
N SER A 118 17.88 -3.17 -8.53
CA SER A 118 18.93 -4.06 -9.05
C SER A 118 18.99 -5.41 -8.33
#